data_f2c5a675506343a0ace30a6a218c028d
#
_entry.id   f2c5a675506343a0ace30a6a218c028d
#
_cell.length_a   1.000
_cell.length_b   1.000
_cell.length_c   1.000
_cell.angle_alpha   90.00
_cell.angle_beta   90.00
_cell.angle_gamma   90.00
#
_symmetry.space_group_name_H-M   'P 1'
#
loop_
_entity.id
_entity.type
_entity.pdbx_description
1 polymer ?
#
loop_
_entity_poly.entity_id
_entity_poly.type
_entity_poly.pdbx_seq_one_letter_code
_entity_poly.pdbx_strand_id
1 'polypeptide(L)'
;MAAPRRLLAAVSPATLGFAAAAGAGLVAFKMSKPSTSPAEPQKSLGQKPVFPAMGFVSLTLEEARMVNHDTRELKFKLSGDGAISGSSPVSDGAWLPTFRPYTPISTPDSPYITLLVKQYPNGRASTHLHNLAPGQTLNVKSIPEFPYKPNQHKHLVLVAGGAGITPMFQALRSVLDNPEDKTRVSLVYANKTEADILMRKELDALASQHPQRFTTTYVVNDTRTTDNSLERGYVTKDILSKALPAQLEGDHVKVLVCGPPAMLDAISGAKGARGWTQGKLGGMLKDLGLTEKQVHKF
;
A
#
# COMPACT_ATOMS: atom_id res chain seq x y z
N MET A 1 -6.48 -12.01 11.23
CA MET A 1 -5.63 -11.60 10.09
C MET A 1 -5.81 -10.12 9.84
N ALA A 2 -4.72 -9.37 9.85
CA ALA A 2 -4.78 -7.93 9.62
C ALA A 2 -4.88 -7.65 8.11
N ALA A 3 -5.82 -6.80 7.71
CA ALA A 3 -5.87 -6.25 6.37
C ALA A 3 -4.59 -5.44 6.09
N PRO A 4 -4.10 -5.36 4.85
CA PRO A 4 -3.02 -4.47 4.50
C PRO A 4 -3.40 -3.03 4.91
N ARG A 5 -2.55 -2.40 5.71
CA ARG A 5 -2.75 -1.06 6.24
C ARG A 5 -1.74 -0.12 5.62
N ARG A 6 -2.23 1.02 5.16
CA ARG A 6 -1.36 2.14 4.80
C ARG A 6 -1.14 3.03 6.02
N LEU A 7 0.03 3.62 6.09
CA LEU A 7 0.33 4.69 7.03
C LEU A 7 0.14 6.04 6.35
N LEU A 8 -0.57 6.93 7.04
CA LEU A 8 -0.65 8.33 6.63
C LEU A 8 0.40 9.09 7.42
N ALA A 9 1.45 9.55 6.75
CA ALA A 9 2.45 10.41 7.36
C ALA A 9 1.95 11.86 7.36
N ALA A 10 1.91 12.46 8.55
CA ALA A 10 1.53 13.86 8.74
C ALA A 10 2.76 14.70 9.03
N VAL A 11 2.93 15.75 8.26
CA VAL A 11 3.91 16.78 8.46
C VAL A 11 3.16 18.07 8.80
N SER A 12 3.30 18.59 10.02
CA SER A 12 2.49 19.71 10.55
C SER A 12 3.31 20.93 10.93
N PRO A 13 2.79 22.15 10.79
CA PRO A 13 3.38 23.36 11.33
C PRO A 13 3.03 23.57 12.80
N ALA A 14 3.83 24.39 13.47
CA ALA A 14 3.67 24.78 14.87
C ALA A 14 2.32 25.50 15.13
N THR A 15 1.80 25.27 16.31
CA THR A 15 0.54 25.71 16.85
C THR A 15 0.27 27.20 16.86
N LEU A 16 -0.94 27.59 16.47
CA LEU A 16 -1.69 28.69 17.09
C LEU A 16 -3.17 28.24 17.15
N GLY A 17 -3.69 28.23 18.37
CA GLY A 17 -5.05 27.79 18.65
C GLY A 17 -6.10 28.76 18.12
N PHE A 18 -7.21 28.23 17.69
CA PHE A 18 -8.51 28.88 17.75
C PHE A 18 -9.61 27.82 17.85
N ALA A 19 -10.45 27.98 18.83
CA ALA A 19 -11.68 27.21 19.05
C ALA A 19 -12.79 27.72 18.15
N ALA A 20 -13.61 26.81 17.61
CA ALA A 20 -15.03 27.07 17.31
C ALA A 20 -15.72 25.75 16.94
N ALA A 21 -16.58 25.34 17.80
CA ALA A 21 -18.04 25.15 17.74
C ALA A 21 -18.60 24.12 16.76
N ALA A 22 -19.03 23.01 17.32
CA ALA A 22 -20.30 22.31 17.32
C ALA A 22 -21.18 22.32 16.06
N GLY A 23 -21.50 21.11 15.60
CA GLY A 23 -22.64 20.81 14.76
C GLY A 23 -22.96 19.32 14.87
N ALA A 24 -23.92 18.97 15.75
CA ALA A 24 -24.41 17.62 15.97
C ALA A 24 -25.35 17.19 14.84
N GLY A 25 -25.15 15.98 14.33
CA GLY A 25 -26.13 15.26 13.52
C GLY A 25 -26.20 13.82 14.00
N LEU A 26 -27.13 13.54 14.91
CA LEU A 26 -27.49 12.19 15.34
C LEU A 26 -28.27 11.50 14.22
N VAL A 27 -27.79 10.36 13.74
CA VAL A 27 -28.63 9.37 13.06
C VAL A 27 -28.59 8.09 13.86
N ALA A 28 -29.72 7.80 14.54
CA ALA A 28 -29.93 6.56 15.28
C ALA A 28 -30.22 5.42 14.30
N PHE A 29 -29.42 4.37 14.32
CA PHE A 29 -29.73 3.11 13.63
C PHE A 29 -30.09 2.03 14.65
N LYS A 30 -31.28 1.50 14.49
CA LYS A 30 -31.91 0.48 15.33
C LYS A 30 -31.26 -0.88 15.07
N MET A 31 -30.59 -1.44 16.09
CA MET A 31 -29.99 -2.78 16.01
C MET A 31 -31.04 -3.85 16.33
N SER A 32 -31.24 -4.76 15.37
CA SER A 32 -31.89 -6.05 15.64
C SER A 32 -30.79 -7.11 15.87
N LYS A 33 -30.96 -7.87 16.98
CA LYS A 33 -30.05 -8.96 17.37
C LYS A 33 -30.19 -10.16 16.47
N PRO A 34 -29.10 -10.86 16.11
CA PRO A 34 -29.12 -12.28 15.80
C PRO A 34 -28.52 -13.08 16.96
N SER A 35 -29.26 -14.11 17.38
CA SER A 35 -28.78 -15.19 18.21
C SER A 35 -28.03 -16.20 17.34
N THR A 36 -26.84 -16.56 17.70
CA THR A 36 -26.23 -17.90 17.69
C THR A 36 -24.73 -17.75 17.93
N SER A 37 -24.22 -18.48 18.90
CA SER A 37 -22.81 -18.56 19.28
C SER A 37 -21.92 -19.04 18.13
N PRO A 38 -20.83 -18.35 17.83
CA PRO A 38 -19.70 -18.95 17.14
C PRO A 38 -18.60 -19.30 18.14
N ALA A 39 -17.89 -20.39 17.84
CA ALA A 39 -16.73 -20.89 18.54
C ALA A 39 -15.71 -19.78 18.86
N GLU A 40 -15.19 -19.83 20.09
CA GLU A 40 -14.16 -18.91 20.56
C GLU A 40 -12.90 -19.00 19.68
N PRO A 41 -12.40 -17.87 19.16
CA PRO A 41 -11.06 -17.85 18.61
C PRO A 41 -10.04 -17.88 19.75
N GLN A 42 -9.08 -18.78 19.65
CA GLN A 42 -7.96 -18.91 20.59
C GLN A 42 -7.34 -17.54 20.86
N LYS A 43 -7.29 -17.16 22.12
CA LYS A 43 -6.60 -15.98 22.65
C LYS A 43 -5.13 -16.05 22.28
N SER A 44 -4.71 -15.29 21.30
CA SER A 44 -3.32 -14.86 21.19
C SER A 44 -3.03 -13.92 22.36
N LEU A 45 -1.98 -14.24 23.11
CA LEU A 45 -1.49 -13.47 24.26
C LEU A 45 -1.39 -11.98 23.92
N GLY A 46 -2.11 -11.22 24.65
CA GLY A 46 -2.24 -9.78 24.89
C GLY A 46 -1.21 -8.80 24.33
N GLN A 47 -1.02 -8.73 23.02
CA GLN A 47 -0.38 -7.56 22.42
C GLN A 47 -1.46 -6.52 22.12
N LYS A 48 -1.40 -5.39 22.84
CA LYS A 48 -2.23 -4.22 22.53
C LYS A 48 -1.91 -3.73 21.12
N PRO A 49 -2.93 -3.38 20.30
CA PRO A 49 -2.67 -2.84 18.97
C PRO A 49 -1.85 -1.55 19.10
N VAL A 50 -0.71 -1.49 18.41
CA VAL A 50 0.20 -0.34 18.42
C VAL A 50 -0.48 0.93 17.88
N PHE A 51 -1.48 0.77 17.01
CA PHE A 51 -2.23 1.88 16.45
C PHE A 51 -3.63 1.95 17.08
N PRO A 52 -3.96 3.06 17.78
CA PRO A 52 -5.30 3.29 18.26
C PRO A 52 -6.28 3.44 17.08
N ALA A 53 -7.56 3.14 17.33
CA ALA A 53 -8.62 3.29 16.34
C ALA A 53 -8.73 4.74 15.83
N MET A 54 -8.39 5.71 16.68
CA MET A 54 -8.30 7.14 16.35
C MET A 54 -7.05 7.75 16.96
N GLY A 55 -6.35 8.60 16.19
CA GLY A 55 -5.16 9.31 16.63
C GLY A 55 -3.92 9.05 15.76
N PHE A 56 -2.86 9.78 16.08
CA PHE A 56 -1.53 9.62 15.50
C PHE A 56 -0.61 8.94 16.51
N VAL A 57 0.31 8.13 15.98
CA VAL A 57 1.41 7.54 16.75
C VAL A 57 2.70 8.17 16.26
N SER A 58 3.54 8.58 17.20
CA SER A 58 4.89 9.07 16.89
C SER A 58 5.85 7.89 16.82
N LEU A 59 6.48 7.72 15.67
CA LEU A 59 7.47 6.68 15.43
C LEU A 59 8.86 7.30 15.37
N THR A 60 9.83 6.70 16.05
CA THR A 60 11.24 7.15 16.01
C THR A 60 11.96 6.45 14.88
N LEU A 61 12.62 7.22 14.01
CA LEU A 61 13.48 6.67 12.96
C LEU A 61 14.73 6.07 13.61
N GLU A 62 14.97 4.79 13.41
CA GLU A 62 16.14 4.08 13.92
C GLU A 62 17.23 4.00 12.86
N GLU A 63 16.86 3.66 11.64
CA GLU A 63 17.78 3.46 10.53
C GLU A 63 17.23 4.04 9.23
N ALA A 64 18.11 4.57 8.41
CA ALA A 64 17.78 5.07 7.09
C ALA A 64 18.93 4.77 6.11
N ARG A 65 18.61 4.18 4.96
CA ARG A 65 19.59 3.86 3.91
C ARG A 65 19.04 4.12 2.52
N MET A 66 19.89 4.53 1.60
CA MET A 66 19.52 4.60 0.18
C MET A 66 19.43 3.18 -0.38
N VAL A 67 18.33 2.90 -1.08
CA VAL A 67 18.10 1.64 -1.81
C VAL A 67 18.57 1.76 -3.25
N ASN A 68 18.30 2.90 -3.86
CA ASN A 68 18.82 3.29 -5.17
C ASN A 68 18.99 4.82 -5.21
N HIS A 69 19.15 5.41 -6.40
CA HIS A 69 19.47 6.83 -6.62
C HIS A 69 18.38 7.81 -6.08
N ASP A 70 17.13 7.38 -5.94
CA ASP A 70 16.01 8.24 -5.52
C ASP A 70 15.08 7.61 -4.48
N THR A 71 15.39 6.43 -3.98
CA THR A 71 14.55 5.72 -3.02
C THR A 71 15.33 5.42 -1.74
N ARG A 72 14.73 5.75 -0.62
CA ARG A 72 15.27 5.55 0.73
C ARG A 72 14.41 4.56 1.50
N GLU A 73 15.05 3.63 2.17
CA GLU A 73 14.43 2.77 3.17
C GLU A 73 14.53 3.44 4.54
N LEU A 74 13.41 3.54 5.24
CA LEU A 74 13.29 4.14 6.55
C LEU A 74 12.71 3.10 7.52
N LYS A 75 13.47 2.78 8.58
CA LYS A 75 13.09 1.80 9.58
C LYS A 75 12.76 2.50 10.88
N PHE A 76 11.50 2.48 11.26
CA PHE A 76 10.97 3.10 12.46
C PHE A 76 10.72 2.07 13.53
N LYS A 77 11.17 2.34 14.76
CA LYS A 77 10.92 1.48 15.91
C LYS A 77 9.49 1.65 16.42
N LEU A 78 8.81 0.53 16.65
CA LEU A 78 7.56 0.51 17.40
C LEU A 78 7.87 0.60 18.88
N SER A 79 7.35 1.62 19.55
CA SER A 79 7.49 1.75 21.01
C SER A 79 6.67 0.64 21.68
N GLY A 80 7.31 -0.22 22.46
CA GLY A 80 6.70 -1.40 23.10
C GLY A 80 5.55 -1.10 24.07
N ASP A 81 5.41 0.12 24.53
CA ASP A 81 4.44 0.50 25.59
C ASP A 81 3.18 1.17 25.06
N GLY A 82 2.93 1.19 23.76
CA GLY A 82 1.72 1.81 23.21
C GLY A 82 1.54 3.27 23.63
N ALA A 83 2.64 3.97 23.92
CA ALA A 83 2.61 5.34 24.35
C ALA A 83 2.07 6.22 23.21
N ILE A 84 0.84 6.63 23.35
CA ILE A 84 0.25 7.73 22.61
C ILE A 84 0.97 8.97 23.11
N SER A 85 2.07 9.37 22.49
CA SER A 85 2.60 10.67 22.79
C SER A 85 1.67 11.70 22.15
N GLY A 86 1.03 12.48 22.97
CA GLY A 86 0.44 13.75 22.56
C GLY A 86 1.57 14.67 22.14
N SER A 87 1.94 14.53 20.84
CA SER A 87 3.23 14.88 20.39
C SER A 87 3.40 16.15 19.70
N SER A 88 4.58 16.59 19.62
CA SER A 88 5.01 17.68 18.75
C SER A 88 5.12 17.17 17.32
N PRO A 89 4.39 17.74 16.37
CA PRO A 89 4.58 17.43 14.95
C PRO A 89 5.98 17.86 14.53
N VAL A 90 6.64 17.02 13.74
CA VAL A 90 7.86 17.45 13.05
C VAL A 90 7.44 18.50 12.03
N SER A 91 7.85 19.74 12.27
CA SER A 91 7.60 20.87 11.38
C SER A 91 8.58 20.80 10.21
N ASP A 92 8.05 20.74 8.99
CA ASP A 92 8.82 21.01 7.77
C ASP A 92 8.94 22.52 7.49
N GLY A 93 8.57 23.36 8.46
CA GLY A 93 8.50 24.79 8.30
C GLY A 93 7.29 25.28 7.48
N ALA A 94 6.39 24.39 7.10
CA ALA A 94 5.24 24.71 6.28
C ALA A 94 3.99 24.97 7.13
N TRP A 95 3.18 25.93 6.69
CA TRP A 95 1.98 26.38 7.39
C TRP A 95 0.84 25.38 7.45
N LEU A 96 0.85 24.36 6.54
CA LEU A 96 -0.18 23.32 6.47
C LEU A 96 0.44 21.92 6.47
N PRO A 97 -0.08 20.98 7.27
CA PRO A 97 0.43 19.60 7.28
C PRO A 97 0.16 18.92 5.94
N THR A 98 1.14 18.15 5.47
CA THR A 98 1.01 17.35 4.27
C THR A 98 0.77 15.89 4.65
N PHE A 99 -0.38 15.35 4.24
CA PHE A 99 -0.72 13.94 4.44
C PHE A 99 -0.50 13.17 3.16
N ARG A 100 0.26 12.07 3.23
CA ARG A 100 0.44 11.15 2.11
C ARG A 100 0.39 9.71 2.62
N PRO A 101 -0.28 8.81 1.88
CA PRO A 101 -0.30 7.40 2.24
C PRO A 101 1.05 6.75 1.91
N TYR A 102 1.57 6.00 2.86
CA TYR A 102 2.73 5.13 2.70
C TYR A 102 2.37 3.74 3.22
N THR A 103 2.71 2.72 2.45
CA THR A 103 2.45 1.33 2.84
C THR A 103 3.75 0.70 3.35
N PRO A 104 3.79 0.21 4.59
CA PRO A 104 4.97 -0.50 5.10
C PRO A 104 5.26 -1.76 4.30
N ILE A 105 6.54 -2.11 4.20
CA ILE A 105 7.00 -3.38 3.64
C ILE A 105 7.34 -4.42 4.71
N SER A 106 7.41 -4.01 5.97
CA SER A 106 7.60 -4.91 7.12
C SER A 106 6.39 -5.79 7.37
N THR A 107 6.63 -6.98 7.94
CA THR A 107 5.56 -7.90 8.36
C THR A 107 4.81 -7.35 9.57
N PRO A 108 3.56 -7.78 9.81
CA PRO A 108 2.78 -7.36 10.98
C PRO A 108 3.43 -7.66 12.33
N ASP A 109 4.23 -8.74 12.40
CA ASP A 109 4.92 -9.18 13.63
C ASP A 109 6.29 -8.51 13.83
N SER A 110 6.69 -7.67 12.90
CA SER A 110 7.95 -6.93 13.01
C SER A 110 7.88 -5.90 14.14
N PRO A 111 8.94 -5.78 14.99
CA PRO A 111 9.05 -4.71 15.96
C PRO A 111 9.32 -3.33 15.28
N TYR A 112 9.37 -3.31 13.98
CA TYR A 112 9.64 -2.12 13.18
C TYR A 112 8.59 -1.91 12.11
N ILE A 113 8.39 -0.64 11.75
CA ILE A 113 7.72 -0.25 10.52
C ILE A 113 8.79 0.19 9.53
N THR A 114 8.86 -0.52 8.42
CA THR A 114 9.82 -0.20 7.34
C THR A 114 9.07 0.41 6.16
N LEU A 115 9.47 1.60 5.74
CA LEU A 115 8.92 2.31 4.59
C LEU A 115 9.96 2.37 3.46
N LEU A 116 9.53 2.15 2.22
CA LEU A 116 10.27 2.52 1.02
C LEU A 116 9.71 3.84 0.50
N VAL A 117 10.54 4.86 0.47
CA VAL A 117 10.13 6.21 0.11
C VAL A 117 10.93 6.68 -1.11
N LYS A 118 10.24 6.77 -2.25
CA LYS A 118 10.80 7.39 -3.45
C LYS A 118 10.70 8.90 -3.34
N GLN A 119 11.80 9.60 -3.62
CA GLN A 119 11.82 11.06 -3.67
C GLN A 119 11.23 11.54 -4.99
N TYR A 120 10.27 12.43 -4.91
CA TYR A 120 9.67 13.05 -6.09
C TYR A 120 10.11 14.51 -6.22
N PRO A 121 10.38 15.00 -7.43
CA PRO A 121 10.63 16.44 -7.63
C PRO A 121 9.46 17.26 -7.05
N ASN A 122 9.78 18.26 -6.23
CA ASN A 122 8.80 19.12 -5.54
C ASN A 122 7.84 18.37 -4.59
N GLY A 123 8.13 17.13 -4.24
CA GLY A 123 7.31 16.31 -3.34
C GLY A 123 7.62 16.64 -1.88
N ARG A 124 6.82 17.53 -1.22
CA ARG A 124 7.05 17.97 0.15
C ARG A 124 7.20 16.81 1.15
N ALA A 125 6.26 15.85 1.14
CA ALA A 125 6.30 14.72 2.07
C ALA A 125 7.49 13.78 1.80
N SER A 126 7.78 13.45 0.54
CA SER A 126 8.91 12.59 0.20
C SER A 126 10.26 13.26 0.51
N THR A 127 10.39 14.56 0.26
CA THR A 127 11.60 15.34 0.61
C THR A 127 11.79 15.39 2.14
N HIS A 128 10.71 15.62 2.90
CA HIS A 128 10.79 15.60 4.37
C HIS A 128 11.29 14.23 4.87
N LEU A 129 10.71 13.14 4.38
CA LEU A 129 11.10 11.78 4.75
C LEU A 129 12.55 11.45 4.34
N HIS A 130 13.00 11.97 3.20
CA HIS A 130 14.40 11.81 2.79
C HIS A 130 15.38 12.59 3.65
N ASN A 131 14.96 13.67 4.30
CA ASN A 131 15.80 14.49 5.18
C ASN A 131 15.77 14.03 6.64
N LEU A 132 14.91 13.08 7.01
CA LEU A 132 14.87 12.55 8.37
C LEU A 132 16.19 11.86 8.73
N ALA A 133 16.71 12.19 9.93
CA ALA A 133 17.87 11.54 10.52
C ALA A 133 17.45 10.54 11.62
N PRO A 134 18.25 9.51 11.88
CA PRO A 134 18.03 8.62 13.02
C PRO A 134 17.85 9.40 14.33
N GLY A 135 16.91 8.98 15.17
CA GLY A 135 16.49 9.67 16.40
C GLY A 135 15.35 10.67 16.20
N GLN A 136 15.07 11.13 14.98
CA GLN A 136 13.93 11.99 14.70
C GLN A 136 12.62 11.19 14.60
N THR A 137 11.51 11.88 14.78
CA THR A 137 10.19 11.25 14.85
C THR A 137 9.30 11.59 13.66
N LEU A 138 8.40 10.68 13.32
CA LEU A 138 7.36 10.83 12.32
C LEU A 138 6.00 10.51 12.92
N ASN A 139 5.03 11.41 12.78
CA ASN A 139 3.66 11.14 13.21
C ASN A 139 2.91 10.38 12.10
N VAL A 140 2.36 9.23 12.45
CA VAL A 140 1.64 8.36 11.52
C VAL A 140 0.28 7.98 12.06
N LYS A 141 -0.67 7.74 11.16
CA LYS A 141 -1.98 7.18 11.46
C LYS A 141 -2.22 5.97 10.57
N SER A 142 -2.65 4.86 11.17
CA SER A 142 -3.02 3.68 10.40
C SER A 142 -4.40 3.82 9.79
N ILE A 143 -4.50 3.60 8.48
CA ILE A 143 -5.76 3.61 7.73
C ILE A 143 -5.88 2.27 7.00
N PRO A 144 -6.90 1.43 7.30
CA PRO A 144 -7.19 0.24 6.49
C PRO A 144 -7.65 0.68 5.10
N GLU A 145 -7.04 0.16 4.05
CA GLU A 145 -7.42 0.57 2.69
C GLU A 145 -8.02 -0.59 1.88
N PHE A 146 -7.44 -1.77 1.98
CA PHE A 146 -7.94 -2.94 1.28
C PHE A 146 -8.07 -4.13 2.25
N PRO A 147 -9.30 -4.43 2.74
CA PRO A 147 -9.54 -5.59 3.57
C PRO A 147 -9.49 -6.85 2.70
N TYR A 148 -8.49 -7.70 2.89
CA TYR A 148 -8.33 -8.97 2.22
C TYR A 148 -8.71 -10.13 3.17
N LYS A 149 -9.44 -11.11 2.63
CA LYS A 149 -9.73 -12.38 3.32
C LYS A 149 -9.12 -13.53 2.53
N PRO A 150 -8.51 -14.53 3.18
CA PRO A 150 -7.96 -15.69 2.48
C PRO A 150 -9.02 -16.38 1.61
N ASN A 151 -8.60 -16.79 0.42
CA ASN A 151 -9.46 -17.48 -0.56
C ASN A 151 -10.69 -16.65 -1.03
N GLN A 152 -10.73 -15.35 -0.76
CA GLN A 152 -11.83 -14.48 -1.24
C GLN A 152 -11.87 -14.41 -2.76
N HIS A 153 -10.71 -14.46 -3.40
CA HIS A 153 -10.54 -14.45 -4.84
C HIS A 153 -9.70 -15.64 -5.28
N LYS A 154 -9.98 -16.22 -6.44
CA LYS A 154 -9.14 -17.29 -7.00
C LYS A 154 -7.85 -16.73 -7.58
N HIS A 155 -7.88 -15.48 -8.06
CA HIS A 155 -6.76 -14.81 -8.67
C HIS A 155 -6.71 -13.33 -8.27
N LEU A 156 -5.56 -12.92 -7.78
CA LEU A 156 -5.25 -11.53 -7.46
C LEU A 156 -4.23 -11.02 -8.49
N VAL A 157 -4.59 -10.00 -9.26
CA VAL A 157 -3.70 -9.36 -10.22
C VAL A 157 -3.23 -8.03 -9.64
N LEU A 158 -1.93 -7.89 -9.50
CA LEU A 158 -1.27 -6.73 -8.92
C LEU A 158 -0.61 -5.92 -10.03
N VAL A 159 -0.94 -4.65 -10.17
CA VAL A 159 -0.35 -3.77 -11.17
C VAL A 159 0.32 -2.60 -10.47
N ALA A 160 1.65 -2.59 -10.47
CA ALA A 160 2.47 -1.63 -9.75
C ALA A 160 3.25 -0.71 -10.68
N GLY A 161 3.43 0.56 -10.28
CA GLY A 161 4.35 1.49 -10.92
C GLY A 161 5.30 2.14 -9.89
N GLY A 162 6.60 1.94 -10.02
CA GLY A 162 7.61 2.50 -9.10
C GLY A 162 7.32 2.17 -7.64
N ALA A 163 7.21 3.18 -6.76
CA ALA A 163 6.90 3.00 -5.35
C ALA A 163 5.51 2.40 -5.07
N GLY A 164 4.63 2.30 -6.08
CA GLY A 164 3.35 1.60 -5.99
C GLY A 164 3.48 0.10 -5.74
N ILE A 165 4.70 -0.44 -5.76
CA ILE A 165 4.97 -1.83 -5.36
C ILE A 165 4.67 -2.09 -3.88
N THR A 166 4.76 -1.09 -3.00
CA THR A 166 4.64 -1.32 -1.56
C THR A 166 3.26 -1.87 -1.12
N PRO A 167 2.09 -1.36 -1.56
CA PRO A 167 0.82 -2.00 -1.26
C PRO A 167 0.64 -3.35 -1.96
N MET A 168 1.24 -3.54 -3.14
CA MET A 168 1.22 -4.82 -3.84
C MET A 168 2.02 -5.87 -3.07
N PHE A 169 3.17 -5.50 -2.53
CA PHE A 169 4.00 -6.39 -1.72
C PHE A 169 3.29 -6.82 -0.44
N GLN A 170 2.59 -5.91 0.24
CA GLN A 170 1.78 -6.29 1.40
C GLN A 170 0.65 -7.27 1.02
N ALA A 171 -0.07 -7.01 -0.08
CA ALA A 171 -1.12 -7.90 -0.54
C ALA A 171 -0.55 -9.29 -0.91
N LEU A 172 0.58 -9.33 -1.64
CA LEU A 172 1.29 -10.54 -2.01
C LEU A 172 1.68 -11.36 -0.77
N ARG A 173 2.32 -10.72 0.22
CA ARG A 173 2.72 -11.38 1.46
C ARG A 173 1.52 -11.91 2.24
N SER A 174 0.42 -11.15 2.30
CA SER A 174 -0.83 -11.60 2.97
C SER A 174 -1.39 -12.90 2.37
N VAL A 175 -1.18 -13.11 1.06
CA VAL A 175 -1.59 -14.34 0.35
C VAL A 175 -0.57 -15.46 0.54
N LEU A 176 0.72 -15.19 0.28
CA LEU A 176 1.74 -16.23 0.21
C LEU A 176 2.15 -16.76 1.59
N ASP A 177 2.17 -15.91 2.62
CA ASP A 177 2.55 -16.28 3.98
C ASP A 177 1.47 -17.13 4.68
N ASN A 178 0.27 -17.22 4.11
CA ASN A 178 -0.79 -18.08 4.62
C ASN A 178 -0.86 -19.39 3.81
N PRO A 179 -0.51 -20.55 4.39
CA PRO A 179 -0.54 -21.82 3.69
C PRO A 179 -1.96 -22.28 3.32
N GLU A 180 -2.98 -21.79 4.03
CA GLU A 180 -4.40 -22.11 3.75
C GLU A 180 -4.98 -21.27 2.61
N ASP A 181 -4.32 -20.19 2.23
CA ASP A 181 -4.75 -19.37 1.11
C ASP A 181 -4.26 -19.97 -0.21
N LYS A 182 -5.17 -20.31 -1.11
CA LYS A 182 -4.87 -20.91 -2.42
C LYS A 182 -4.96 -19.92 -3.57
N THR A 183 -5.13 -18.64 -3.27
CA THR A 183 -5.18 -17.56 -4.26
C THR A 183 -3.90 -17.54 -5.10
N ARG A 184 -4.06 -17.48 -6.42
CA ARG A 184 -2.95 -17.20 -7.34
C ARG A 184 -2.73 -15.71 -7.43
N VAL A 185 -1.48 -15.30 -7.63
CA VAL A 185 -1.10 -13.90 -7.75
C VAL A 185 -0.28 -13.69 -9.01
N SER A 186 -0.67 -12.72 -9.84
CA SER A 186 0.15 -12.23 -10.96
C SER A 186 0.54 -10.77 -10.69
N LEU A 187 1.81 -10.45 -10.80
CA LEU A 187 2.33 -9.09 -10.66
C LEU A 187 2.81 -8.55 -11.99
N VAL A 188 2.28 -7.42 -12.42
CA VAL A 188 2.82 -6.58 -13.50
C VAL A 188 3.45 -5.35 -12.85
N TYR A 189 4.77 -5.19 -13.00
CA TYR A 189 5.51 -4.15 -12.30
C TYR A 189 6.29 -3.26 -13.25
N ALA A 190 5.82 -2.03 -13.43
CA ALA A 190 6.39 -1.05 -14.36
C ALA A 190 7.35 -0.07 -13.66
N ASN A 191 8.48 0.19 -14.31
CA ASN A 191 9.52 1.10 -13.85
C ASN A 191 10.11 1.89 -15.03
N LYS A 192 10.87 2.94 -14.73
CA LYS A 192 11.56 3.72 -15.77
C LYS A 192 12.74 2.94 -16.34
N THR A 193 13.59 2.44 -15.46
CA THR A 193 14.80 1.66 -15.79
C THR A 193 14.84 0.40 -14.93
N GLU A 194 15.74 -0.50 -15.24
CA GLU A 194 16.00 -1.69 -14.45
C GLU A 194 16.46 -1.34 -13.01
N ALA A 195 17.29 -0.30 -12.86
CA ALA A 195 17.76 0.18 -11.56
C ALA A 195 16.65 0.77 -10.68
N ASP A 196 15.48 1.09 -11.24
CA ASP A 196 14.30 1.56 -10.52
C ASP A 196 13.45 0.41 -9.96
N ILE A 197 13.72 -0.85 -10.31
CA ILE A 197 12.93 -2.01 -9.85
C ILE A 197 13.24 -2.26 -8.36
N LEU A 198 12.38 -1.73 -7.50
CA LEU A 198 12.50 -1.94 -6.05
C LEU A 198 12.14 -3.37 -5.70
N MET A 199 12.83 -3.94 -4.69
CA MET A 199 12.53 -5.27 -4.14
C MET A 199 12.59 -6.41 -5.16
N ARG A 200 13.37 -6.25 -6.26
CA ARG A 200 13.46 -7.28 -7.30
C ARG A 200 13.90 -8.63 -6.75
N LYS A 201 14.95 -8.62 -5.91
CA LYS A 201 15.49 -9.86 -5.31
C LYS A 201 14.46 -10.59 -4.45
N GLU A 202 13.71 -9.85 -3.65
CA GLU A 202 12.65 -10.39 -2.78
C GLU A 202 11.49 -10.95 -3.61
N LEU A 203 11.08 -10.24 -4.66
CA LEU A 203 10.01 -10.68 -5.56
C LEU A 203 10.41 -11.94 -6.35
N ASP A 204 11.62 -11.99 -6.88
CA ASP A 204 12.15 -13.15 -7.61
C ASP A 204 12.30 -14.37 -6.69
N ALA A 205 12.74 -14.15 -5.46
CA ALA A 205 12.81 -15.21 -4.45
C ALA A 205 11.42 -15.78 -4.13
N LEU A 206 10.41 -14.91 -3.94
CA LEU A 206 9.02 -15.33 -3.73
C LEU A 206 8.44 -16.09 -4.94
N ALA A 207 8.74 -15.64 -6.15
CA ALA A 207 8.29 -16.33 -7.37
C ALA A 207 8.93 -17.74 -7.48
N SER A 208 10.21 -17.87 -7.11
CA SER A 208 10.92 -19.14 -7.09
C SER A 208 10.41 -20.08 -5.99
N GLN A 209 10.01 -19.54 -4.84
CA GLN A 209 9.44 -20.33 -3.73
C GLN A 209 7.98 -20.77 -4.00
N HIS A 210 7.24 -20.00 -4.77
CA HIS A 210 5.82 -20.23 -5.06
C HIS A 210 5.49 -20.30 -6.57
N PRO A 211 6.19 -21.12 -7.39
CA PRO A 211 6.10 -21.08 -8.85
C PRO A 211 4.70 -21.39 -9.40
N GLN A 212 3.87 -22.12 -8.64
CA GLN A 212 2.49 -22.45 -9.02
C GLN A 212 1.47 -21.38 -8.62
N ARG A 213 1.87 -20.43 -7.75
CA ARG A 213 0.96 -19.46 -7.14
C ARG A 213 1.32 -18.02 -7.45
N PHE A 214 2.58 -17.73 -7.78
CA PHE A 214 3.04 -16.36 -7.99
C PHE A 214 3.87 -16.24 -9.27
N THR A 215 3.50 -15.27 -10.11
CA THR A 215 4.22 -14.90 -11.33
C THR A 215 4.48 -13.41 -11.37
N THR A 216 5.61 -13.02 -11.96
CA THR A 216 6.00 -11.61 -12.13
C THR A 216 6.26 -11.29 -13.60
N THR A 217 5.84 -10.11 -14.03
CA THR A 217 6.21 -9.49 -15.31
C THR A 217 6.75 -8.10 -15.02
N TYR A 218 8.04 -7.90 -15.25
CA TYR A 218 8.67 -6.60 -15.11
C TYR A 218 8.62 -5.85 -16.45
N VAL A 219 8.23 -4.58 -16.39
CA VAL A 219 8.14 -3.69 -17.56
C VAL A 219 9.05 -2.48 -17.33
N VAL A 220 9.93 -2.16 -18.27
CA VAL A 220 10.82 -1.00 -18.16
C VAL A 220 10.72 -0.12 -19.40
N ASN A 221 10.65 1.20 -19.18
CA ASN A 221 10.58 2.15 -20.29
C ASN A 221 11.92 2.31 -21.02
N ASP A 222 13.04 2.03 -20.33
CA ASP A 222 14.37 2.07 -20.96
C ASP A 222 14.54 0.89 -21.92
N THR A 223 14.50 1.19 -23.19
CA THR A 223 14.65 0.19 -24.27
C THR A 223 16.11 -0.29 -24.47
N ARG A 224 17.07 0.31 -23.76
CA ARG A 224 18.51 -0.04 -23.83
C ARG A 224 18.88 -1.22 -22.94
N THR A 225 17.96 -1.68 -22.07
CA THR A 225 18.23 -2.85 -21.24
C THR A 225 18.59 -4.08 -22.10
N THR A 226 19.57 -4.83 -21.64
CA THR A 226 20.01 -6.10 -22.26
C THR A 226 19.37 -7.32 -21.58
N ASP A 227 18.63 -7.11 -20.47
CA ASP A 227 17.93 -8.18 -19.77
C ASP A 227 16.67 -8.58 -20.56
N ASN A 228 16.72 -9.77 -21.16
CA ASN A 228 15.62 -10.33 -21.95
C ASN A 228 14.45 -10.82 -21.10
N SER A 229 14.56 -10.84 -19.78
CA SER A 229 13.45 -11.16 -18.85
C SER A 229 12.52 -9.96 -18.65
N LEU A 230 12.87 -8.79 -19.13
CA LEU A 230 12.11 -7.55 -18.98
C LEU A 230 11.32 -7.25 -20.26
N GLU A 231 10.02 -6.95 -20.08
CA GLU A 231 9.22 -6.34 -21.14
C GLU A 231 9.63 -4.88 -21.32
N ARG A 232 9.75 -4.43 -22.58
CA ARG A 232 10.23 -3.07 -22.91
C ARG A 232 9.07 -2.14 -23.25
N GLY A 233 9.13 -0.91 -22.78
CA GLY A 233 8.13 0.11 -23.02
C GLY A 233 7.17 0.30 -21.85
N TYR A 234 5.89 0.51 -22.15
CA TYR A 234 4.82 0.70 -21.16
C TYR A 234 4.00 -0.56 -20.97
N VAL A 235 3.25 -0.63 -19.89
CA VAL A 235 2.24 -1.66 -19.71
C VAL A 235 1.22 -1.58 -20.85
N THR A 236 1.04 -2.67 -21.55
CA THR A 236 0.11 -2.81 -22.69
C THR A 236 -1.09 -3.68 -22.31
N LYS A 237 -2.11 -3.64 -23.15
CA LYS A 237 -3.30 -4.49 -23.01
C LYS A 237 -2.94 -5.97 -23.08
N ASP A 238 -1.96 -6.34 -23.93
CA ASP A 238 -1.47 -7.72 -24.06
C ASP A 238 -0.78 -8.21 -22.80
N ILE A 239 0.06 -7.37 -22.17
CA ILE A 239 0.73 -7.70 -20.90
C ILE A 239 -0.34 -7.93 -19.82
N LEU A 240 -1.34 -7.05 -19.72
CA LEU A 240 -2.43 -7.20 -18.75
C LEU A 240 -3.28 -8.44 -19.04
N SER A 241 -3.59 -8.72 -20.30
CA SER A 241 -4.35 -9.90 -20.70
C SER A 241 -3.66 -11.21 -20.33
N LYS A 242 -2.32 -11.28 -20.47
CA LYS A 242 -1.51 -12.44 -20.05
C LYS A 242 -1.48 -12.62 -18.52
N ALA A 243 -1.57 -11.53 -17.76
CA ALA A 243 -1.59 -11.56 -16.29
C ALA A 243 -2.96 -11.91 -15.71
N LEU A 244 -4.03 -11.71 -16.48
CA LEU A 244 -5.41 -12.00 -16.10
C LEU A 244 -5.72 -13.49 -16.34
N PRO A 245 -6.58 -14.13 -15.52
CA PRO A 245 -7.07 -15.47 -15.82
C PRO A 245 -8.05 -15.46 -16.98
N ALA A 246 -8.24 -16.62 -17.64
CA ALA A 246 -9.18 -16.77 -18.75
C ALA A 246 -10.65 -16.48 -18.36
N GLN A 247 -11.01 -16.71 -17.09
CA GLN A 247 -12.35 -16.43 -16.57
C GLN A 247 -12.32 -15.17 -15.71
N LEU A 248 -12.99 -14.11 -16.15
CA LEU A 248 -13.07 -12.82 -15.47
C LEU A 248 -14.36 -12.64 -14.66
N GLU A 249 -15.28 -13.60 -14.70
CA GLU A 249 -16.61 -13.46 -14.12
C GLU A 249 -16.63 -13.50 -12.59
N GLY A 250 -17.52 -12.71 -12.00
CA GLY A 250 -17.80 -12.70 -10.56
C GLY A 250 -16.62 -12.24 -9.69
N ASP A 251 -16.56 -12.77 -8.46
CA ASP A 251 -15.54 -12.44 -7.46
C ASP A 251 -14.24 -13.25 -7.62
N HIS A 252 -14.11 -14.01 -8.72
CA HIS A 252 -12.95 -14.87 -8.95
C HIS A 252 -11.66 -14.08 -9.14
N VAL A 253 -11.75 -12.87 -9.67
CA VAL A 253 -10.62 -12.00 -9.97
C VAL A 253 -10.74 -10.68 -9.22
N LYS A 254 -9.63 -10.26 -8.63
CA LYS A 254 -9.47 -8.91 -8.12
C LYS A 254 -8.19 -8.31 -8.66
N VAL A 255 -8.27 -7.09 -9.19
CA VAL A 255 -7.13 -6.33 -9.71
C VAL A 255 -6.85 -5.17 -8.78
N LEU A 256 -5.61 -5.09 -8.30
CA LEU A 256 -5.13 -3.97 -7.48
C LEU A 256 -4.17 -3.13 -8.31
N VAL A 257 -4.38 -1.83 -8.38
CA VAL A 257 -3.56 -0.92 -9.19
C VAL A 257 -2.98 0.19 -8.32
N CYS A 258 -1.66 0.39 -8.36
CA CYS A 258 -0.98 1.48 -7.68
C CYS A 258 0.20 1.99 -8.51
N GLY A 259 0.25 3.29 -8.74
CA GLY A 259 1.34 3.89 -9.51
C GLY A 259 1.14 5.37 -9.77
N PRO A 260 1.96 5.96 -10.63
CA PRO A 260 1.81 7.37 -11.03
C PRO A 260 0.42 7.65 -11.64
N PRO A 261 -0.11 8.88 -11.49
CA PRO A 261 -1.44 9.22 -11.99
C PRO A 261 -1.68 8.87 -13.47
N ALA A 262 -0.72 9.15 -14.34
CA ALA A 262 -0.84 8.82 -15.78
C ALA A 262 -0.95 7.31 -16.04
N MET A 263 -0.22 6.49 -15.26
CA MET A 263 -0.32 5.03 -15.34
C MET A 263 -1.69 4.54 -14.84
N LEU A 264 -2.16 5.06 -13.71
CA LEU A 264 -3.49 4.73 -13.17
C LEU A 264 -4.58 5.05 -14.19
N ASP A 265 -4.52 6.23 -14.81
CA ASP A 265 -5.50 6.67 -15.79
C ASP A 265 -5.52 5.75 -17.03
N ALA A 266 -4.36 5.45 -17.58
CA ALA A 266 -4.24 4.55 -18.74
C ALA A 266 -4.72 3.13 -18.47
N ILE A 267 -4.47 2.59 -17.25
CA ILE A 267 -4.77 1.20 -16.91
C ILE A 267 -6.19 1.03 -16.40
N SER A 268 -6.64 1.89 -15.49
CA SER A 268 -7.89 1.69 -14.74
C SER A 268 -8.81 2.92 -14.69
N GLY A 269 -8.44 4.00 -15.35
CA GLY A 269 -9.06 5.30 -15.18
C GLY A 269 -8.58 6.02 -13.91
N ALA A 270 -8.70 7.33 -13.91
CA ALA A 270 -8.25 8.19 -12.82
C ALA A 270 -8.97 7.90 -11.49
N LYS A 271 -8.29 8.16 -10.38
CA LYS A 271 -8.94 8.24 -9.07
C LYS A 271 -9.82 9.50 -9.01
N GLY A 272 -10.95 9.38 -8.30
CA GLY A 272 -11.83 10.50 -8.07
C GLY A 272 -11.37 11.40 -6.92
N ALA A 273 -12.18 12.40 -6.60
CA ALA A 273 -12.06 13.38 -5.52
C ALA A 273 -10.67 13.49 -4.88
N ARG A 274 -9.76 14.21 -5.51
CA ARG A 274 -8.39 14.48 -5.02
C ARG A 274 -7.57 13.20 -4.68
N GLY A 275 -7.87 12.06 -5.32
CA GLY A 275 -7.18 10.79 -5.09
C GLY A 275 -7.71 9.95 -3.92
N TRP A 276 -8.79 10.37 -3.26
CA TRP A 276 -9.36 9.65 -2.10
C TRP A 276 -10.45 8.65 -2.45
N THR A 277 -11.11 8.80 -3.59
CA THR A 277 -12.15 7.87 -4.06
C THR A 277 -11.68 7.03 -5.24
N GLN A 278 -12.32 5.90 -5.48
CA GLN A 278 -11.95 5.00 -6.56
C GLN A 278 -12.10 5.60 -7.96
N GLY A 279 -13.02 6.58 -8.14
CA GLY A 279 -13.37 7.10 -9.47
C GLY A 279 -14.01 6.01 -10.34
N LYS A 280 -14.41 6.39 -11.57
CA LYS A 280 -14.98 5.45 -12.53
C LYS A 280 -13.90 4.51 -13.09
N LEU A 281 -14.27 3.29 -13.39
CA LEU A 281 -13.41 2.37 -14.13
C LEU A 281 -13.26 2.86 -15.57
N GLY A 282 -12.04 2.93 -16.04
CA GLY A 282 -11.67 3.32 -17.41
C GLY A 282 -10.45 2.54 -17.89
N GLY A 283 -9.82 3.04 -18.94
CA GLY A 283 -8.56 2.52 -19.45
C GLY A 283 -8.60 1.05 -19.87
N MET A 284 -7.43 0.45 -19.95
CA MET A 284 -7.22 -0.89 -20.49
C MET A 284 -8.02 -1.98 -19.75
N LEU A 285 -8.18 -1.86 -18.41
CA LEU A 285 -8.93 -2.87 -17.63
C LEU A 285 -10.42 -2.86 -17.98
N LYS A 286 -11.01 -1.69 -18.22
CA LYS A 286 -12.38 -1.60 -18.73
C LYS A 286 -12.53 -2.24 -20.09
N ASP A 287 -11.59 -1.98 -21.00
CA ASP A 287 -11.58 -2.56 -22.34
C ASP A 287 -11.37 -4.08 -22.36
N LEU A 288 -10.75 -4.63 -21.32
CA LEU A 288 -10.60 -6.08 -21.09
C LEU A 288 -11.84 -6.71 -20.43
N GLY A 289 -12.90 -5.94 -20.19
CA GLY A 289 -14.17 -6.45 -19.67
C GLY A 289 -14.29 -6.52 -18.15
N LEU A 290 -13.33 -5.94 -17.40
CA LEU A 290 -13.44 -5.88 -15.94
C LEU A 290 -14.50 -4.87 -15.48
N THR A 291 -15.03 -5.11 -14.29
CA THR A 291 -16.02 -4.25 -13.63
C THR A 291 -15.40 -3.41 -12.51
N GLU A 292 -16.10 -2.36 -12.07
CA GLU A 292 -15.66 -1.52 -10.94
C GLU A 292 -15.46 -2.32 -9.63
N LYS A 293 -16.26 -3.36 -9.42
CA LYS A 293 -16.14 -4.24 -8.25
C LYS A 293 -14.84 -5.05 -8.25
N GLN A 294 -14.33 -5.39 -9.43
CA GLN A 294 -13.11 -6.19 -9.59
C GLN A 294 -11.84 -5.38 -9.51
N VAL A 295 -11.88 -4.06 -9.67
CA VAL A 295 -10.69 -3.20 -9.66
C VAL A 295 -10.65 -2.35 -8.40
N HIS A 296 -9.46 -2.25 -7.77
CA HIS A 296 -9.18 -1.35 -6.66
C HIS A 296 -7.94 -0.52 -6.96
N LYS A 297 -8.06 0.80 -6.82
CA LYS A 297 -6.98 1.78 -7.05
C LYS A 297 -6.48 2.31 -5.72
N PHE A 298 -5.19 2.12 -5.48
CA PHE A 298 -4.55 2.67 -4.28
C PHE A 298 -4.22 4.15 -4.44
#